data_7b120c2f837b04384516a90d2f7bfb69
#
_entry.id   7b120c2f837b04384516a90d2f7bfb69
#
_cell.length_a   1.000
_cell.length_b   1.000
_cell.length_c   1.000
_cell.angle_alpha   90.00
_cell.angle_beta   90.00
_cell.angle_gamma   90.00
#
_symmetry.space_group_name_H-M   'P 1'
#
loop_
_entity.id
_entity.type
_entity.pdbx_description
1 polymer ?
#
loop_
_entity_poly.entity_id
_entity_poly.type
_entity_poly.pdbx_seq_one_letter_code
_entity_poly.pdbx_strand_id
1 'polypeptide(L)'
;MGKTLKDIFYRFSDDQVAFRYGVALKLSSMSLIFVGLVMFFLYILLKIDLIFFNANQFPGAKEFQEAYFDFVFSNSIDLLPYILGSLIIIFFAGLYLTYLILRPFKLLSKYCDDVCNGKKGSFNPEMLTDHRLLIMFSDYFFSVSEQMIAENKFKLTAIPERFTKVHKPVYDWSFFMSYFLIILALTVLSIIGVITVDTGIREQIIELSTNFLKATPSVKYFLSEQFVVFDLIVYLLISFHVAIHFSFGFYLYSKVATPAFAIFSTMRSFLKGNKSARVHLIGYSYLRDDCRKINKYLDLLSKLPE
;
A
#
# COMPACT_ATOMS: atom_id res chain seq x y z
N MET A 1 -19.38 -27.80 -0.40
CA MET A 1 -19.42 -26.33 -0.44
C MET A 1 -19.25 -25.66 0.94
N GLY A 2 -19.80 -26.17 2.04
CA GLY A 2 -19.70 -25.55 3.38
C GLY A 2 -18.34 -25.59 4.06
N LYS A 3 -17.46 -26.58 3.76
CA LYS A 3 -16.09 -26.65 4.31
C LYS A 3 -15.19 -25.56 3.73
N THR A 4 -15.27 -25.26 2.45
CA THR A 4 -14.43 -24.27 1.76
C THR A 4 -14.69 -22.83 2.24
N LEU A 5 -15.94 -22.46 2.52
CA LEU A 5 -16.28 -21.15 3.07
C LEU A 5 -15.77 -20.99 4.52
N LYS A 6 -15.90 -21.99 5.38
CA LYS A 6 -15.36 -21.97 6.74
C LYS A 6 -13.83 -21.87 6.74
N ASP A 7 -13.14 -22.57 5.84
CA ASP A 7 -11.68 -22.52 5.72
C ASP A 7 -11.20 -21.16 5.21
N ILE A 8 -11.98 -20.52 4.33
CA ILE A 8 -11.71 -19.13 3.87
C ILE A 8 -11.90 -18.16 5.02
N PHE A 9 -13.01 -18.23 5.78
CA PHE A 9 -13.23 -17.39 6.95
C PHE A 9 -12.19 -17.62 8.05
N TYR A 10 -11.74 -18.85 8.27
CA TYR A 10 -10.69 -19.17 9.23
C TYR A 10 -9.32 -18.60 8.81
N ARG A 11 -9.00 -18.58 7.52
CA ARG A 11 -7.81 -17.90 6.98
C ARG A 11 -7.87 -16.38 7.15
N PHE A 12 -9.04 -15.74 7.03
CA PHE A 12 -9.22 -14.32 7.32
C PHE A 12 -9.19 -14.00 8.82
N SER A 13 -9.32 -15.01 9.70
CA SER A 13 -9.12 -14.88 11.14
C SER A 13 -7.63 -14.76 11.53
N ASP A 14 -6.70 -15.05 10.63
CA ASP A 14 -5.27 -14.82 10.83
C ASP A 14 -4.98 -13.31 10.67
N ASP A 15 -4.56 -12.68 11.77
CA ASP A 15 -4.25 -11.25 11.83
C ASP A 15 -3.22 -10.81 10.75
N GLN A 16 -2.28 -11.67 10.38
CA GLN A 16 -1.28 -11.38 9.36
C GLN A 16 -1.88 -11.38 7.96
N VAL A 17 -2.76 -12.35 7.69
CA VAL A 17 -3.50 -12.45 6.42
C VAL A 17 -4.44 -11.26 6.30
N ALA A 18 -5.18 -10.93 7.35
CA ALA A 18 -6.08 -9.77 7.39
C ALA A 18 -5.32 -8.45 7.11
N PHE A 19 -4.13 -8.28 7.68
CA PHE A 19 -3.27 -7.11 7.40
C PHE A 19 -2.87 -7.05 5.93
N ARG A 20 -2.42 -8.16 5.33
CA ARG A 20 -1.98 -8.22 3.93
C ARG A 20 -3.11 -7.85 2.97
N TYR A 21 -4.27 -8.47 3.11
CA TYR A 21 -5.44 -8.16 2.29
C TYR A 21 -5.97 -6.77 2.57
N GLY A 22 -5.95 -6.31 3.82
CA GLY A 22 -6.37 -4.97 4.21
C GLY A 22 -5.56 -3.85 3.54
N VAL A 23 -4.24 -4.02 3.40
CA VAL A 23 -3.37 -3.07 2.68
C VAL A 23 -3.66 -3.11 1.17
N ALA A 24 -3.78 -4.32 0.59
CA ALA A 24 -4.07 -4.48 -0.83
C ALA A 24 -5.44 -3.86 -1.20
N LEU A 25 -6.48 -4.11 -0.41
CA LEU A 25 -7.81 -3.53 -0.60
C LEU A 25 -7.82 -2.01 -0.44
N LYS A 26 -7.10 -1.46 0.55
CA LYS A 26 -6.99 0.00 0.72
C LYS A 26 -6.36 0.65 -0.51
N LEU A 27 -5.28 0.08 -1.04
CA LEU A 27 -4.60 0.61 -2.21
C LEU A 27 -5.52 0.56 -3.45
N SER A 28 -6.21 -0.57 -3.67
CA SER A 28 -7.17 -0.72 -4.76
C SER A 28 -8.37 0.22 -4.61
N SER A 29 -8.89 0.39 -3.39
CA SER A 29 -10.03 1.29 -3.14
C SER A 29 -9.68 2.76 -3.35
N MET A 30 -8.45 3.20 -3.03
CA MET A 30 -7.99 4.57 -3.32
C MET A 30 -8.01 4.85 -4.83
N SER A 31 -7.52 3.93 -5.64
CA SER A 31 -7.55 4.05 -7.11
C SER A 31 -8.96 3.98 -7.66
N LEU A 32 -9.82 3.11 -7.13
CA LEU A 32 -11.23 3.00 -7.54
C LEU A 32 -12.01 4.28 -7.22
N ILE A 33 -11.81 4.86 -6.04
CA ILE A 33 -12.45 6.13 -5.64
C ILE A 33 -11.99 7.25 -6.56
N PHE A 34 -10.71 7.32 -6.91
CA PHE A 34 -10.20 8.33 -7.83
C PHE A 34 -10.85 8.26 -9.20
N VAL A 35 -10.89 7.06 -9.83
CA VAL A 35 -11.58 6.83 -11.10
C VAL A 35 -13.06 7.17 -10.98
N GLY A 36 -13.72 6.71 -9.91
CA GLY A 36 -15.13 6.98 -9.66
C GLY A 36 -15.45 8.47 -9.54
N LEU A 37 -14.59 9.24 -8.88
CA LEU A 37 -14.75 10.70 -8.77
C LEU A 37 -14.58 11.40 -10.13
N VAL A 38 -13.59 11.03 -10.93
CA VAL A 38 -13.42 11.60 -12.28
C VAL A 38 -14.64 11.30 -13.14
N MET A 39 -15.12 10.05 -13.16
CA MET A 39 -16.33 9.66 -13.91
C MET A 39 -17.59 10.39 -13.41
N PHE A 40 -17.70 10.60 -12.10
CA PHE A 40 -18.84 11.33 -11.52
C PHE A 40 -18.84 12.81 -11.96
N PHE A 41 -17.68 13.49 -11.93
CA PHE A 41 -17.61 14.87 -12.41
C PHE A 41 -17.82 14.97 -13.92
N LEU A 42 -17.30 14.02 -14.69
CA LEU A 42 -17.57 13.93 -16.11
C LEU A 42 -19.09 13.80 -16.37
N TYR A 43 -19.77 12.91 -15.64
CA TYR A 43 -21.23 12.77 -15.75
C TYR A 43 -21.97 14.05 -15.42
N ILE A 44 -21.57 14.79 -14.37
CA ILE A 44 -22.18 16.10 -14.05
C ILE A 44 -22.00 17.09 -15.21
N LEU A 45 -20.79 17.19 -15.74
CA LEU A 45 -20.47 18.04 -16.86
C LEU A 45 -21.41 17.79 -18.03
N LEU A 46 -21.55 16.53 -18.40
CA LEU A 46 -22.37 16.10 -19.50
C LEU A 46 -23.88 16.33 -19.27
N LYS A 47 -24.34 16.28 -18.03
CA LYS A 47 -25.70 16.69 -17.65
C LYS A 47 -25.92 18.17 -17.87
N ILE A 48 -24.92 19.00 -17.57
CA ILE A 48 -24.97 20.44 -17.82
C ILE A 48 -25.08 20.71 -19.32
N ASP A 49 -24.33 19.99 -20.17
CA ASP A 49 -24.44 20.09 -21.63
C ASP A 49 -25.84 19.83 -22.14
N LEU A 50 -26.43 18.72 -21.74
CA LEU A 50 -27.80 18.35 -22.15
C LEU A 50 -28.84 19.39 -21.72
N ILE A 51 -28.70 19.93 -20.47
CA ILE A 51 -29.60 20.98 -19.98
C ILE A 51 -29.45 22.25 -20.81
N PHE A 52 -28.20 22.66 -21.10
CA PHE A 52 -27.90 23.86 -21.88
C PHE A 52 -28.48 23.77 -23.30
N PHE A 53 -28.23 22.65 -24.01
CA PHE A 53 -28.69 22.48 -25.38
C PHE A 53 -30.24 22.37 -25.47
N ASN A 54 -30.88 21.68 -24.52
CA ASN A 54 -32.34 21.59 -24.47
C ASN A 54 -32.99 22.94 -24.11
N ALA A 55 -32.46 23.67 -23.14
CA ALA A 55 -33.00 24.96 -22.71
C ALA A 55 -32.90 26.04 -23.80
N ASN A 56 -31.86 25.99 -24.61
CA ASN A 56 -31.69 26.91 -25.73
C ASN A 56 -32.30 26.42 -27.05
N GLN A 57 -33.05 25.32 -27.04
CA GLN A 57 -33.77 24.75 -28.20
C GLN A 57 -32.85 24.54 -29.43
N PHE A 58 -31.62 24.09 -29.20
CA PHE A 58 -30.69 23.80 -30.31
C PHE A 58 -31.28 22.72 -31.23
N PRO A 59 -31.24 22.93 -32.58
CA PRO A 59 -31.66 21.91 -33.52
C PRO A 59 -30.83 20.64 -33.33
N GLY A 60 -31.47 19.47 -33.25
CA GLY A 60 -30.80 18.20 -33.01
C GLY A 60 -30.50 17.89 -31.54
N ALA A 61 -30.98 18.66 -30.59
CA ALA A 61 -30.72 18.45 -29.14
C ALA A 61 -31.29 17.10 -28.63
N LYS A 62 -32.42 16.64 -29.15
CA LYS A 62 -32.98 15.33 -28.77
C LYS A 62 -32.18 14.15 -29.33
N GLU A 63 -31.86 14.22 -30.59
CA GLU A 63 -31.04 13.22 -31.28
C GLU A 63 -29.62 13.16 -30.67
N PHE A 64 -29.06 14.30 -30.31
CA PHE A 64 -27.83 14.38 -29.55
C PHE A 64 -27.95 13.69 -28.19
N GLN A 65 -29.07 13.91 -27.47
CA GLN A 65 -29.27 13.29 -26.16
C GLN A 65 -29.35 11.76 -26.28
N GLU A 66 -30.05 11.22 -27.28
CA GLU A 66 -30.13 9.77 -27.50
C GLU A 66 -28.77 9.18 -27.86
N ALA A 67 -28.09 9.74 -28.86
CA ALA A 67 -26.76 9.31 -29.27
C ALA A 67 -25.75 9.39 -28.14
N TYR A 68 -25.87 10.40 -27.30
CA TYR A 68 -25.04 10.62 -26.16
C TYR A 68 -25.23 9.54 -25.07
N PHE A 69 -26.46 9.16 -24.73
CA PHE A 69 -26.71 8.08 -23.77
C PHE A 69 -26.18 6.74 -24.27
N ASP A 70 -26.39 6.43 -25.53
CA ASP A 70 -25.86 5.22 -26.16
C ASP A 70 -24.35 5.19 -26.13
N PHE A 71 -23.70 6.32 -26.42
CA PHE A 71 -22.25 6.48 -26.35
C PHE A 71 -21.72 6.27 -24.93
N VAL A 72 -22.30 6.95 -23.92
CA VAL A 72 -21.84 6.83 -22.52
C VAL A 72 -22.01 5.39 -22.01
N PHE A 73 -23.13 4.75 -22.34
CA PHE A 73 -23.40 3.38 -21.92
C PHE A 73 -22.42 2.40 -22.56
N SER A 74 -22.23 2.49 -23.89
CA SER A 74 -21.30 1.62 -24.64
C SER A 74 -19.87 1.77 -24.11
N ASN A 75 -19.36 3.01 -24.02
CA ASN A 75 -18.00 3.26 -23.54
C ASN A 75 -17.80 2.83 -22.08
N SER A 76 -18.80 2.98 -21.22
CA SER A 76 -18.70 2.53 -19.82
C SER A 76 -18.55 1.02 -19.73
N ILE A 77 -19.21 0.25 -20.59
CA ILE A 77 -19.06 -1.20 -20.67
C ILE A 77 -17.67 -1.57 -21.21
N ASP A 78 -17.21 -0.91 -22.25
CA ASP A 78 -15.92 -1.18 -22.89
C ASP A 78 -14.74 -0.84 -21.95
N LEU A 79 -14.87 0.15 -21.08
CA LEU A 79 -13.88 0.51 -20.07
C LEU A 79 -13.83 -0.44 -18.87
N LEU A 80 -14.93 -1.15 -18.58
CA LEU A 80 -15.04 -2.01 -17.39
C LEU A 80 -13.92 -3.07 -17.29
N PRO A 81 -13.57 -3.81 -18.36
CA PRO A 81 -12.47 -4.78 -18.31
C PRO A 81 -11.10 -4.14 -17.96
N TYR A 82 -10.82 -2.95 -18.47
CA TYR A 82 -9.58 -2.22 -18.19
C TYR A 82 -9.51 -1.74 -16.74
N ILE A 83 -10.62 -1.23 -16.20
CA ILE A 83 -10.73 -0.84 -14.79
C ILE A 83 -10.53 -2.07 -13.89
N LEU A 84 -11.23 -3.17 -14.17
CA LEU A 84 -11.10 -4.41 -13.39
C LEU A 84 -9.70 -4.97 -13.48
N GLY A 85 -9.09 -5.01 -14.66
CA GLY A 85 -7.72 -5.44 -14.88
C GLY A 85 -6.71 -4.62 -14.08
N SER A 86 -6.84 -3.29 -14.11
CA SER A 86 -5.98 -2.38 -13.34
C SER A 86 -6.14 -2.57 -11.83
N LEU A 87 -7.35 -2.74 -11.32
CA LEU A 87 -7.61 -3.02 -9.90
C LEU A 87 -7.01 -4.34 -9.45
N ILE A 88 -7.04 -5.37 -10.29
CA ILE A 88 -6.39 -6.67 -10.02
C ILE A 88 -4.88 -6.48 -9.91
N ILE A 89 -4.25 -5.74 -10.84
CA ILE A 89 -2.80 -5.45 -10.80
C ILE A 89 -2.44 -4.69 -9.52
N ILE A 90 -3.20 -3.64 -9.18
CA ILE A 90 -2.98 -2.83 -7.97
C ILE A 90 -3.15 -3.70 -6.71
N PHE A 91 -4.13 -4.60 -6.70
CA PHE A 91 -4.35 -5.52 -5.58
C PHE A 91 -3.15 -6.46 -5.36
N PHE A 92 -2.64 -7.09 -6.42
CA PHE A 92 -1.46 -7.96 -6.30
C PHE A 92 -0.20 -7.18 -5.94
N ALA A 93 -0.03 -5.98 -6.45
CA ALA A 93 1.05 -5.08 -6.04
C ALA A 93 0.94 -4.72 -4.54
N GLY A 94 -0.26 -4.50 -4.02
CA GLY A 94 -0.52 -4.30 -2.59
C GLY A 94 -0.17 -5.52 -1.73
N LEU A 95 -0.43 -6.73 -2.21
CA LEU A 95 0.03 -7.97 -1.55
C LEU A 95 1.55 -8.09 -1.53
N TYR A 96 2.21 -7.73 -2.63
CA TYR A 96 3.67 -7.72 -2.73
C TYR A 96 4.29 -6.65 -1.80
N LEU A 97 3.70 -5.46 -1.73
CA LEU A 97 4.09 -4.42 -0.77
C LEU A 97 4.09 -4.92 0.66
N THR A 98 3.02 -5.61 1.07
CA THR A 98 2.95 -6.17 2.43
C THR A 98 3.96 -7.28 2.68
N TYR A 99 4.29 -8.06 1.66
CA TYR A 99 5.39 -9.02 1.75
C TYR A 99 6.72 -8.33 2.04
N LEU A 100 7.06 -7.26 1.31
CA LEU A 100 8.28 -6.47 1.54
C LEU A 100 8.31 -5.87 2.96
N ILE A 101 7.20 -5.30 3.40
CA ILE A 101 7.07 -4.66 4.71
C ILE A 101 7.24 -5.65 5.87
N LEU A 102 6.71 -6.86 5.74
CA LEU A 102 6.76 -7.89 6.79
C LEU A 102 8.05 -8.73 6.75
N ARG A 103 8.79 -8.67 5.66
CA ARG A 103 9.99 -9.49 5.44
C ARG A 103 11.03 -9.39 6.57
N PRO A 104 11.42 -8.20 7.08
CA PRO A 104 12.42 -8.11 8.15
C PRO A 104 12.02 -8.87 9.41
N PHE A 105 10.74 -8.80 9.79
CA PHE A 105 10.22 -9.51 10.97
C PHE A 105 10.18 -11.02 10.77
N LYS A 106 9.82 -11.46 9.57
CA LYS A 106 9.80 -12.89 9.21
C LYS A 106 11.19 -13.51 9.19
N LEU A 107 12.18 -12.79 8.66
CA LEU A 107 13.57 -13.26 8.68
C LEU A 107 14.05 -13.47 10.11
N LEU A 108 13.79 -12.50 10.98
CA LEU A 108 14.15 -12.55 12.39
C LEU A 108 13.45 -13.72 13.11
N SER A 109 12.13 -13.80 12.97
CA SER A 109 11.32 -14.80 13.64
C SER A 109 11.62 -16.22 13.15
N LYS A 110 11.91 -16.39 11.86
CA LYS A 110 12.30 -17.68 11.28
C LYS A 110 13.64 -18.15 11.87
N TYR A 111 14.64 -17.30 11.93
CA TYR A 111 15.93 -17.65 12.56
C TYR A 111 15.72 -18.10 14.00
N CYS A 112 14.96 -17.33 14.80
CA CYS A 112 14.65 -17.68 16.18
C CYS A 112 13.95 -19.05 16.31
N ASP A 113 12.99 -19.31 15.42
CA ASP A 113 12.24 -20.58 15.43
C ASP A 113 13.12 -21.77 15.01
N ASP A 114 13.98 -21.61 14.00
CA ASP A 114 14.91 -22.64 13.53
C ASP A 114 15.88 -23.04 14.65
N VAL A 115 16.48 -22.08 15.34
CA VAL A 115 17.41 -22.36 16.46
C VAL A 115 16.67 -23.01 17.63
N CYS A 116 15.47 -22.54 18.00
CA CYS A 116 14.67 -23.14 19.07
C CYS A 116 14.25 -24.58 18.77
N ASN A 117 14.18 -24.98 17.50
CA ASN A 117 13.86 -26.33 17.06
C ASN A 117 15.12 -27.17 16.77
N GLY A 118 16.31 -26.74 17.19
CA GLY A 118 17.58 -27.45 17.03
C GLY A 118 18.11 -27.48 15.59
N LYS A 119 17.56 -26.63 14.70
CA LYS A 119 18.03 -26.47 13.33
C LYS A 119 19.12 -25.40 13.26
N LYS A 120 20.01 -25.51 12.26
CA LYS A 120 20.95 -24.43 11.97
C LYS A 120 20.19 -23.20 11.47
N GLY A 121 20.18 -22.14 12.25
CA GLY A 121 19.57 -20.87 11.85
C GLY A 121 20.29 -20.28 10.64
N SER A 122 19.54 -19.76 9.67
CA SER A 122 20.08 -19.00 8.54
C SER A 122 19.51 -17.59 8.58
N PHE A 123 20.37 -16.61 8.88
CA PHE A 123 20.02 -15.20 8.84
C PHE A 123 20.72 -14.57 7.64
N ASN A 124 19.95 -14.32 6.56
CA ASN A 124 20.49 -13.74 5.33
C ASN A 124 19.68 -12.49 4.96
N PRO A 125 19.99 -11.33 5.55
CA PRO A 125 19.31 -10.07 5.30
C PRO A 125 19.74 -9.45 3.97
N GLU A 126 18.81 -8.74 3.32
CA GLU A 126 19.08 -7.89 2.18
C GLU A 126 19.14 -6.43 2.62
N MET A 127 20.32 -5.81 2.53
CA MET A 127 20.58 -4.44 3.03
C MET A 127 19.72 -3.35 2.36
N LEU A 128 19.20 -3.59 1.14
CA LEU A 128 18.43 -2.59 0.39
C LEU A 128 16.93 -2.63 0.69
N THR A 129 16.41 -3.82 1.01
CA THR A 129 14.96 -4.06 1.12
C THR A 129 14.49 -4.27 2.55
N ASP A 130 15.42 -4.48 3.50
CA ASP A 130 15.10 -4.73 4.90
C ASP A 130 15.44 -3.52 5.79
N HIS A 131 14.70 -3.35 6.90
CA HIS A 131 14.89 -2.22 7.81
C HIS A 131 16.27 -2.26 8.49
N ARG A 132 17.14 -1.33 8.11
CA ARG A 132 18.58 -1.34 8.39
C ARG A 132 18.93 -1.46 9.88
N LEU A 133 18.27 -0.67 10.74
CA LEU A 133 18.53 -0.72 12.18
C LEU A 133 18.24 -2.11 12.75
N LEU A 134 17.06 -2.68 12.42
CA LEU A 134 16.65 -3.99 12.92
C LEU A 134 17.61 -5.07 12.45
N ILE A 135 17.94 -5.08 11.16
CA ILE A 135 18.79 -6.10 10.54
C ILE A 135 20.22 -6.07 11.09
N MET A 136 20.86 -4.89 11.11
CA MET A 136 22.24 -4.77 11.59
C MET A 136 22.36 -5.10 13.09
N PHE A 137 21.35 -4.77 13.88
CA PHE A 137 21.37 -5.11 15.29
C PHE A 137 21.06 -6.60 15.52
N SER A 138 20.14 -7.18 14.73
CA SER A 138 19.81 -8.59 14.83
C SER A 138 20.99 -9.49 14.45
N ASP A 139 21.75 -9.12 13.43
CA ASP A 139 22.99 -9.81 13.05
C ASP A 139 23.99 -9.84 14.21
N TYR A 140 24.24 -8.68 14.82
CA TYR A 140 25.06 -8.58 16.03
C TYR A 140 24.49 -9.41 17.19
N PHE A 141 23.16 -9.30 17.45
CA PHE A 141 22.50 -10.02 18.52
C PHE A 141 22.62 -11.53 18.34
N PHE A 142 22.41 -12.03 17.15
CA PHE A 142 22.51 -13.47 16.84
C PHE A 142 23.94 -13.99 16.96
N SER A 143 24.93 -13.24 16.46
CA SER A 143 26.35 -13.61 16.63
C SER A 143 26.73 -13.74 18.11
N VAL A 144 26.28 -12.81 18.95
CA VAL A 144 26.53 -12.86 20.40
C VAL A 144 25.78 -14.02 21.06
N SER A 145 24.52 -14.24 20.69
CA SER A 145 23.69 -15.29 21.29
C SER A 145 24.14 -16.70 20.86
N GLU A 146 24.66 -16.89 19.65
CA GLU A 146 25.28 -18.13 19.20
C GLU A 146 26.52 -18.48 20.05
N GLN A 147 27.35 -17.48 20.38
CA GLN A 147 28.48 -17.67 21.29
C GLN A 147 28.02 -18.09 22.70
N MET A 148 26.97 -17.43 23.22
CA MET A 148 26.39 -17.79 24.52
C MET A 148 25.87 -19.24 24.54
N ILE A 149 25.21 -19.67 23.47
CA ILE A 149 24.71 -21.05 23.34
C ILE A 149 25.87 -22.03 23.23
N ALA A 150 26.91 -21.75 22.46
CA ALA A 150 28.08 -22.61 22.28
C ALA A 150 28.88 -22.76 23.59
N GLU A 151 29.01 -21.67 24.36
CA GLU A 151 29.67 -21.68 25.66
C GLU A 151 28.77 -22.20 26.80
N ASN A 152 27.49 -22.44 26.53
CA ASN A 152 26.45 -22.75 27.50
C ASN A 152 26.46 -21.79 28.70
N LYS A 153 26.66 -20.51 28.45
CA LYS A 153 26.84 -19.49 29.48
C LYS A 153 26.25 -18.14 29.05
N PHE A 154 25.44 -17.52 29.93
CA PHE A 154 24.95 -16.16 29.72
C PHE A 154 26.07 -15.15 30.03
N LYS A 155 26.35 -14.25 29.11
CA LYS A 155 27.42 -13.26 29.22
C LYS A 155 26.92 -11.85 28.96
N LEU A 156 27.15 -10.95 29.89
CA LEU A 156 26.90 -9.53 29.65
C LEU A 156 27.83 -9.04 28.55
N THR A 157 27.25 -8.45 27.51
CA THR A 157 28.00 -8.04 26.33
C THR A 157 27.95 -6.53 26.15
N ALA A 158 29.08 -5.90 25.92
CA ALA A 158 29.18 -4.50 25.60
C ALA A 158 28.55 -4.22 24.24
N ILE A 159 27.51 -3.42 24.22
CA ILE A 159 26.79 -3.08 23.00
C ILE A 159 27.55 -2.00 22.24
N PRO A 160 27.80 -2.15 20.93
CA PRO A 160 28.48 -1.14 20.13
C PRO A 160 27.84 0.25 20.26
N GLU A 161 28.67 1.29 20.31
CA GLU A 161 28.23 2.67 20.59
C GLU A 161 27.13 3.15 19.63
N ARG A 162 27.22 2.76 18.36
CA ARG A 162 26.20 3.08 17.34
C ARG A 162 24.78 2.65 17.71
N PHE A 163 24.63 1.61 18.53
CA PHE A 163 23.30 1.11 18.97
C PHE A 163 22.89 1.65 20.34
N THR A 164 23.84 2.11 21.15
CA THR A 164 23.52 2.67 22.48
C THR A 164 22.86 4.03 22.38
N LYS A 165 23.20 4.82 21.37
CA LYS A 165 22.67 6.17 21.12
C LYS A 165 21.26 6.20 20.52
N VAL A 166 20.71 5.05 20.12
CA VAL A 166 19.37 4.97 19.51
C VAL A 166 18.28 4.92 20.60
N HIS A 167 17.56 6.03 20.77
CA HIS A 167 16.49 6.17 21.79
C HIS A 167 15.08 6.30 21.22
N LYS A 168 14.94 6.38 19.88
CA LYS A 168 13.65 6.53 19.18
C LYS A 168 13.72 5.79 17.85
N PRO A 169 12.56 5.49 17.22
CA PRO A 169 12.55 4.94 15.87
C PRO A 169 13.39 5.78 14.91
N VAL A 170 14.30 5.13 14.19
CA VAL A 170 15.17 5.78 13.21
C VAL A 170 14.53 5.69 11.85
N TYR A 171 14.49 6.82 11.14
CA TYR A 171 13.98 6.83 9.77
C TYR A 171 15.00 6.19 8.83
N ASP A 172 14.56 5.15 8.15
CA ASP A 172 15.37 4.42 7.17
C ASP A 172 14.89 4.78 5.76
N TRP A 173 15.59 5.69 5.12
CA TRP A 173 15.26 6.18 3.78
C TRP A 173 15.34 5.07 2.73
N SER A 174 16.34 4.21 2.81
CA SER A 174 16.51 3.11 1.85
C SER A 174 15.33 2.14 1.88
N PHE A 175 14.96 1.72 3.09
CA PHE A 175 13.80 0.86 3.30
C PHE A 175 12.50 1.54 2.86
N PHE A 176 12.31 2.83 3.20
CA PHE A 176 11.13 3.59 2.76
C PHE A 176 11.04 3.62 1.24
N MET A 177 12.13 3.94 0.55
CA MET A 177 12.15 4.04 -0.91
C MET A 177 11.89 2.70 -1.59
N SER A 178 12.31 1.57 -1.02
CA SER A 178 12.15 0.25 -1.64
C SER A 178 10.69 -0.10 -1.96
N TYR A 179 9.74 0.30 -1.10
CA TYR A 179 8.32 0.06 -1.32
C TYR A 179 7.56 1.32 -1.82
N PHE A 180 8.05 2.51 -1.49
CA PHE A 180 7.42 3.77 -1.90
C PHE A 180 7.45 3.96 -3.43
N LEU A 181 8.53 3.54 -4.09
CA LEU A 181 8.63 3.56 -5.55
C LEU A 181 7.53 2.71 -6.23
N ILE A 182 7.11 1.62 -5.60
CA ILE A 182 5.99 0.81 -6.10
C ILE A 182 4.69 1.59 -6.00
N ILE A 183 4.43 2.24 -4.85
CA ILE A 183 3.25 3.08 -4.66
C ILE A 183 3.25 4.21 -5.69
N LEU A 184 4.39 4.87 -5.90
CA LEU A 184 4.54 5.95 -6.87
C LEU A 184 4.26 5.47 -8.30
N ALA A 185 4.80 4.32 -8.69
CA ALA A 185 4.56 3.73 -10.01
C ALA A 185 3.07 3.42 -10.24
N LEU A 186 2.38 2.87 -9.22
CA LEU A 186 0.95 2.62 -9.29
C LEU A 186 0.13 3.91 -9.36
N THR A 187 0.55 4.95 -8.63
CA THR A 187 -0.08 6.27 -8.69
C THR A 187 0.03 6.88 -10.09
N VAL A 188 1.23 6.85 -10.67
CA VAL A 188 1.48 7.34 -12.03
C VAL A 188 0.67 6.54 -13.06
N LEU A 189 0.64 5.23 -12.95
CA LEU A 189 -0.15 4.36 -13.83
C LEU A 189 -1.65 4.70 -13.77
N SER A 190 -2.19 4.91 -12.56
CA SER A 190 -3.59 5.31 -12.37
C SER A 190 -3.88 6.67 -13.01
N ILE A 191 -2.98 7.65 -12.88
CA ILE A 191 -3.11 8.98 -13.47
C ILE A 191 -3.09 8.91 -15.01
N ILE A 192 -2.13 8.18 -15.58
CA ILE A 192 -2.03 7.99 -17.04
C ILE A 192 -3.31 7.35 -17.57
N GLY A 193 -3.81 6.30 -16.90
CA GLY A 193 -5.05 5.65 -17.30
C GLY A 193 -6.25 6.60 -17.33
N VAL A 194 -6.40 7.45 -16.31
CA VAL A 194 -7.49 8.43 -16.23
C VAL A 194 -7.35 9.49 -17.33
N ILE A 195 -6.15 10.05 -17.54
CA ILE A 195 -5.92 11.07 -18.59
C ILE A 195 -6.21 10.50 -19.98
N THR A 196 -5.79 9.26 -20.26
CA THR A 196 -6.03 8.61 -21.56
C THR A 196 -7.53 8.43 -21.82
N VAL A 197 -8.29 7.97 -20.80
CA VAL A 197 -9.74 7.81 -20.91
C VAL A 197 -10.43 9.16 -21.08
N ASP A 198 -10.03 10.16 -20.31
CA ASP A 198 -10.60 11.51 -20.37
C ASP A 198 -10.42 12.15 -21.76
N THR A 199 -9.20 12.11 -22.32
CA THR A 199 -8.94 12.66 -23.66
C THR A 199 -9.76 11.95 -24.74
N GLY A 200 -9.88 10.61 -24.69
CA GLY A 200 -10.69 9.85 -25.64
C GLY A 200 -12.19 10.21 -25.58
N ILE A 201 -12.74 10.37 -24.35
CA ILE A 201 -14.15 10.76 -24.18
C ILE A 201 -14.39 12.19 -24.70
N ARG A 202 -13.48 13.12 -24.46
CA ARG A 202 -13.62 14.51 -24.96
C ARG A 202 -13.66 14.60 -26.48
N GLU A 203 -12.75 13.93 -27.15
CA GLU A 203 -12.70 13.89 -28.61
C GLU A 203 -14.03 13.40 -29.19
N GLN A 204 -14.60 12.35 -28.62
CA GLN A 204 -15.87 11.78 -29.06
C GLN A 204 -17.06 12.69 -28.74
N ILE A 205 -17.05 13.40 -27.59
CA ILE A 205 -18.12 14.37 -27.28
C ILE A 205 -18.10 15.54 -28.28
N ILE A 206 -16.91 16.03 -28.64
CA ILE A 206 -16.76 17.10 -29.65
C ILE A 206 -17.29 16.61 -31.00
N GLU A 207 -16.97 15.38 -31.40
CA GLU A 207 -17.44 14.77 -32.65
C GLU A 207 -18.96 14.64 -32.65
N LEU A 208 -19.57 14.06 -31.61
CA LEU A 208 -21.00 13.94 -31.46
C LEU A 208 -21.71 15.32 -31.50
N SER A 209 -21.16 16.28 -30.78
CA SER A 209 -21.71 17.65 -30.77
C SER A 209 -21.66 18.30 -32.14
N THR A 210 -20.60 18.05 -32.89
CA THR A 210 -20.41 18.58 -34.26
C THR A 210 -21.40 17.96 -35.22
N ASN A 211 -21.64 16.65 -35.11
CA ASN A 211 -22.50 15.91 -36.02
C ASN A 211 -23.99 16.23 -35.79
N PHE A 212 -24.45 16.31 -34.54
CA PHE A 212 -25.86 16.47 -34.21
C PHE A 212 -26.30 17.92 -34.05
N LEU A 213 -25.49 18.79 -33.45
CA LEU A 213 -25.83 20.17 -33.11
C LEU A 213 -25.45 21.20 -34.19
N LYS A 214 -24.95 20.73 -35.36
CA LYS A 214 -24.45 21.63 -36.44
C LYS A 214 -23.51 22.71 -35.90
N ALA A 215 -22.43 22.29 -35.24
CA ALA A 215 -21.42 23.05 -34.51
C ALA A 215 -21.31 24.52 -34.85
N THR A 216 -22.18 25.33 -34.27
CA THR A 216 -22.08 26.81 -34.35
C THR A 216 -20.86 27.27 -33.53
N PRO A 217 -20.28 28.42 -33.85
CA PRO A 217 -19.20 29.01 -33.04
C PRO A 217 -19.52 29.08 -31.53
N SER A 218 -20.78 29.33 -31.20
CA SER A 218 -21.28 29.37 -29.80
C SER A 218 -21.20 28.02 -29.11
N VAL A 219 -21.52 26.92 -29.78
CA VAL A 219 -21.42 25.55 -29.22
C VAL A 219 -19.96 25.18 -28.98
N LYS A 220 -19.09 25.46 -29.94
CA LYS A 220 -17.65 25.21 -29.78
C LYS A 220 -17.05 26.00 -28.64
N TYR A 221 -17.40 27.27 -28.51
CA TYR A 221 -16.94 28.11 -27.42
C TYR A 221 -17.41 27.59 -26.06
N PHE A 222 -18.71 27.27 -25.95
CA PHE A 222 -19.26 26.70 -24.71
C PHE A 222 -18.54 25.42 -24.28
N LEU A 223 -18.37 24.47 -25.19
CA LEU A 223 -17.67 23.21 -24.90
C LEU A 223 -16.19 23.45 -24.52
N SER A 224 -15.50 24.38 -25.19
CA SER A 224 -14.10 24.68 -24.86
C SER A 224 -13.93 25.25 -23.45
N GLU A 225 -14.77 26.19 -23.04
CA GLU A 225 -14.74 26.79 -21.72
C GLU A 225 -15.06 25.75 -20.62
N GLN A 226 -15.99 24.87 -20.91
CA GLN A 226 -16.40 23.82 -20.01
C GLN A 226 -15.28 22.79 -19.79
N PHE A 227 -14.55 22.42 -20.82
CA PHE A 227 -13.39 21.55 -20.69
C PHE A 227 -12.27 22.18 -19.87
N VAL A 228 -12.08 23.49 -19.94
CA VAL A 228 -11.11 24.21 -19.07
C VAL A 228 -11.48 24.04 -17.59
N VAL A 229 -12.78 24.18 -17.25
CA VAL A 229 -13.25 23.96 -15.88
C VAL A 229 -13.05 22.49 -15.45
N PHE A 230 -13.34 21.56 -16.36
CA PHE A 230 -13.16 20.15 -16.07
C PHE A 230 -11.68 19.79 -15.87
N ASP A 231 -10.77 20.34 -16.66
CA ASP A 231 -9.32 20.17 -16.47
C ASP A 231 -8.88 20.61 -15.08
N LEU A 232 -9.38 21.74 -14.60
CA LEU A 232 -9.09 22.20 -13.25
C LEU A 232 -9.54 21.17 -12.19
N ILE A 233 -10.73 20.61 -12.35
CA ILE A 233 -11.26 19.57 -11.45
C ILE A 233 -10.37 18.31 -11.50
N VAL A 234 -9.99 17.87 -12.70
CA VAL A 234 -9.11 16.69 -12.87
C VAL A 234 -7.75 16.93 -12.22
N TYR A 235 -7.13 18.09 -12.39
CA TYR A 235 -5.86 18.43 -11.73
C TYR A 235 -5.97 18.46 -10.21
N LEU A 236 -7.07 18.97 -9.65
CA LEU A 236 -7.33 18.92 -8.22
C LEU A 236 -7.48 17.48 -7.72
N LEU A 237 -8.21 16.64 -8.45
CA LEU A 237 -8.37 15.23 -8.12
C LEU A 237 -7.04 14.46 -8.19
N ILE A 238 -6.20 14.72 -9.21
CA ILE A 238 -4.86 14.17 -9.33
C ILE A 238 -4.00 14.58 -8.12
N SER A 239 -4.01 15.86 -7.77
CA SER A 239 -3.26 16.36 -6.62
C SER A 239 -3.67 15.68 -5.31
N PHE A 240 -4.97 15.51 -5.12
CA PHE A 240 -5.54 14.79 -3.97
C PHE A 240 -5.17 13.30 -3.98
N HIS A 241 -5.24 12.65 -5.14
CA HIS A 241 -4.84 11.25 -5.31
C HIS A 241 -3.36 11.02 -4.95
N VAL A 242 -2.47 11.88 -5.44
CA VAL A 242 -1.04 11.86 -5.09
C VAL A 242 -0.85 12.05 -3.58
N ALA A 243 -1.52 13.03 -2.96
CA ALA A 243 -1.40 13.30 -1.53
C ALA A 243 -1.85 12.11 -0.67
N ILE A 244 -2.94 11.43 -1.05
CA ILE A 244 -3.43 10.23 -0.34
C ILE A 244 -2.42 9.09 -0.45
N HIS A 245 -1.85 8.82 -1.63
CA HIS A 245 -0.87 7.75 -1.82
C HIS A 245 0.43 8.04 -1.05
N PHE A 246 0.86 9.30 -1.03
CA PHE A 246 2.00 9.75 -0.21
C PHE A 246 1.75 9.49 1.29
N SER A 247 0.59 9.93 1.78
CA SER A 247 0.17 9.72 3.17
C SER A 247 0.09 8.24 3.51
N PHE A 248 -0.38 7.42 2.57
CA PHE A 248 -0.43 5.97 2.73
C PHE A 248 0.96 5.34 2.81
N GLY A 249 1.92 5.81 2.03
CA GLY A 249 3.33 5.40 2.12
C GLY A 249 3.91 5.65 3.52
N PHE A 250 3.70 6.83 4.09
CA PHE A 250 4.12 7.13 5.46
C PHE A 250 3.37 6.31 6.52
N TYR A 251 2.06 6.08 6.32
CA TYR A 251 1.29 5.19 7.19
C TYR A 251 1.89 3.78 7.21
N LEU A 252 2.23 3.21 6.05
CA LEU A 252 2.88 1.90 5.97
C LEU A 252 4.25 1.90 6.64
N TYR A 253 5.03 2.96 6.49
CA TYR A 253 6.32 3.11 7.17
C TYR A 253 6.17 3.04 8.69
N SER A 254 5.19 3.73 9.26
CA SER A 254 4.94 3.73 10.70
C SER A 254 4.60 2.33 11.24
N LYS A 255 3.96 1.48 10.40
CA LYS A 255 3.65 0.09 10.73
C LYS A 255 4.89 -0.81 10.82
N VAL A 256 6.04 -0.35 10.33
CA VAL A 256 7.32 -1.08 10.41
C VAL A 256 8.27 -0.45 11.41
N ALA A 257 8.48 0.86 11.34
CA ALA A 257 9.50 1.54 12.12
C ALA A 257 9.29 1.41 13.65
N THR A 258 8.04 1.51 14.09
CA THR A 258 7.72 1.41 15.53
C THR A 258 7.94 -0.01 16.08
N PRO A 259 7.39 -1.10 15.48
CA PRO A 259 7.66 -2.44 15.96
C PRO A 259 9.13 -2.86 15.78
N ALA A 260 9.81 -2.40 14.73
CA ALA A 260 11.24 -2.65 14.54
C ALA A 260 12.07 -2.06 15.69
N PHE A 261 11.76 -0.83 16.09
CA PHE A 261 12.42 -0.20 17.24
C PHE A 261 12.10 -0.90 18.56
N ALA A 262 10.86 -1.36 18.77
CA ALA A 262 10.47 -2.08 19.98
C ALA A 262 11.20 -3.42 20.10
N ILE A 263 11.31 -4.20 19.01
CA ILE A 263 12.08 -5.43 18.97
C ILE A 263 13.57 -5.15 19.24
N PHE A 264 14.15 -4.18 18.53
CA PHE A 264 15.51 -3.73 18.76
C PHE A 264 15.77 -3.37 20.24
N SER A 265 14.88 -2.56 20.84
CA SER A 265 15.02 -2.11 22.22
C SER A 265 14.94 -3.26 23.22
N THR A 266 14.05 -4.24 22.98
CA THR A 266 13.92 -5.45 23.81
C THR A 266 15.17 -6.31 23.73
N MET A 267 15.68 -6.61 22.54
CA MET A 267 16.89 -7.41 22.34
C MET A 267 18.11 -6.69 22.97
N ARG A 268 18.20 -5.37 22.84
CA ARG A 268 19.23 -4.54 23.49
C ARG A 268 19.16 -4.60 25.02
N SER A 269 17.94 -4.52 25.58
CA SER A 269 17.72 -4.64 27.02
C SER A 269 18.11 -6.02 27.55
N PHE A 270 17.84 -7.06 26.77
CA PHE A 270 18.22 -8.44 27.09
C PHE A 270 19.75 -8.59 27.19
N LEU A 271 20.52 -8.10 26.21
CA LEU A 271 21.98 -8.14 26.23
C LEU A 271 22.59 -7.34 27.38
N LYS A 272 21.89 -6.33 27.91
CA LYS A 272 22.29 -5.55 29.10
C LYS A 272 22.01 -6.27 30.42
N GLY A 273 21.54 -7.52 30.37
CA GLY A 273 21.30 -8.35 31.56
C GLY A 273 19.82 -8.43 31.99
N ASN A 274 18.90 -7.74 31.32
CA ASN A 274 17.49 -7.89 31.63
C ASN A 274 16.94 -9.19 31.00
N LYS A 275 17.21 -10.32 31.66
CA LYS A 275 16.78 -11.66 31.21
C LYS A 275 15.26 -11.82 31.10
N SER A 276 14.47 -10.95 31.73
CA SER A 276 13.01 -10.93 31.66
C SER A 276 12.45 -10.10 30.50
N ALA A 277 13.29 -9.38 29.73
CA ALA A 277 12.84 -8.57 28.61
C ALA A 277 12.14 -9.44 27.55
N ARG A 278 10.92 -9.05 27.17
CA ARG A 278 10.11 -9.73 26.14
C ARG A 278 9.50 -8.70 25.20
N VAL A 279 9.31 -9.08 23.95
CA VAL A 279 8.67 -8.24 22.94
C VAL A 279 7.17 -8.24 23.18
N HIS A 280 6.61 -7.06 23.46
CA HIS A 280 5.17 -6.82 23.57
C HIS A 280 4.78 -5.68 22.65
N LEU A 281 4.00 -5.98 21.59
CA LEU A 281 3.55 -5.03 20.59
C LEU A 281 2.03 -4.85 20.68
N ILE A 282 1.59 -3.77 21.31
CA ILE A 282 0.16 -3.42 21.40
C ILE A 282 -0.27 -2.74 20.10
N GLY A 283 -1.37 -3.22 19.46
CA GLY A 283 -1.88 -2.67 18.21
C GLY A 283 -1.18 -3.18 16.92
N TYR A 284 -0.31 -4.20 17.05
CA TYR A 284 0.39 -4.83 15.93
C TYR A 284 0.12 -6.35 15.90
N SER A 285 -1.17 -6.70 15.90
CA SER A 285 -1.62 -8.11 15.98
C SER A 285 -1.04 -8.98 14.87
N TYR A 286 -0.80 -8.41 13.69
CA TYR A 286 -0.21 -9.08 12.53
C TYR A 286 1.25 -9.52 12.72
N LEU A 287 1.94 -9.09 13.81
CA LEU A 287 3.29 -9.54 14.19
C LEU A 287 3.26 -10.48 15.42
N ARG A 288 2.08 -10.87 15.91
CA ARG A 288 1.93 -11.67 17.13
C ARG A 288 2.73 -12.96 17.09
N ASP A 289 2.65 -13.69 15.99
CA ASP A 289 3.36 -14.97 15.85
C ASP A 289 4.87 -14.77 15.72
N ASP A 290 5.30 -13.71 15.04
CA ASP A 290 6.72 -13.37 14.93
C ASP A 290 7.28 -12.99 16.32
N CYS A 291 6.55 -12.21 17.10
CA CYS A 291 6.92 -11.87 18.48
C CYS A 291 6.98 -13.09 19.40
N ARG A 292 6.05 -14.05 19.27
CA ARG A 292 6.09 -15.31 20.04
C ARG A 292 7.36 -16.10 19.76
N LYS A 293 7.77 -16.22 18.51
CA LYS A 293 9.00 -16.93 18.12
C LYS A 293 10.25 -16.25 18.67
N ILE A 294 10.30 -14.91 18.58
CA ILE A 294 11.39 -14.12 19.18
C ILE A 294 11.42 -14.32 20.71
N ASN A 295 10.27 -14.25 21.39
CA ASN A 295 10.19 -14.44 22.83
C ASN A 295 10.60 -15.85 23.26
N LYS A 296 10.22 -16.90 22.50
CA LYS A 296 10.66 -18.28 22.72
C LYS A 296 12.19 -18.40 22.65
N TYR A 297 12.82 -17.69 21.72
CA TYR A 297 14.27 -17.63 21.61
C TYR A 297 14.91 -16.89 22.80
N LEU A 298 14.36 -15.79 23.25
CA LEU A 298 14.80 -15.08 24.45
C LEU A 298 14.62 -15.93 25.72
N ASP A 299 13.56 -16.77 25.78
CA ASP A 299 13.35 -17.73 26.86
C ASP A 299 14.43 -18.82 26.89
N LEU A 300 14.86 -19.30 25.72
CA LEU A 300 15.95 -20.26 25.59
C LEU A 300 17.26 -19.68 26.12
N LEU A 301 17.59 -18.45 25.69
CA LEU A 301 18.80 -17.76 26.14
C LEU A 301 18.76 -17.42 27.65
N SER A 302 17.61 -17.07 28.19
CA SER A 302 17.46 -16.70 29.62
C SER A 302 17.72 -17.83 30.58
N LYS A 303 17.61 -19.09 30.13
CA LYS A 303 17.87 -20.31 30.90
C LYS A 303 19.37 -20.67 30.99
N LEU A 304 20.21 -20.01 30.21
CA LEU A 304 21.65 -20.26 30.28
C LEU A 304 22.20 -19.80 31.66
N PRO A 305 23.08 -20.60 32.28
CA PRO A 305 23.74 -20.22 33.53
C PRO A 305 24.60 -18.98 33.34
N GLU A 306 24.91 -18.27 34.44
CA GLU A 306 25.77 -17.10 34.44
C GLU A 306 27.24 -17.45 34.48
#